data_65e79f6e584ab178d1c5177f4099b6a7
#
_entry.id   65e79f6e584ab178d1c5177f4099b6a7
#
_cell.length_a   1.000
_cell.length_b   1.000
_cell.length_c   1.000
_cell.angle_alpha   90.00
_cell.angle_beta   90.00
_cell.angle_gamma   90.00
#
_symmetry.space_group_name_H-M   'P 1'
#
loop_
_entity.id
_entity.type
_entity.pdbx_description
1 polymer ?
#
loop_
_entity_poly.entity_id
_entity_poly.type
_entity_poly.pdbx_seq_one_letter_code
_entity_poly.pdbx_strand_id
1 'polypeptide(L)'
;MPNDQVHVSFERVADGHLPMLHAWLSEPHVRQWWGDPDKEVALIRDGCATGEVDGFIFHLSGEPAGYIQSWTPSEYDEEPWAKDLPGDVPGVDIFIGPPEMTGKGVATLALRAFAHTLFAAGAPRIVIDPDAGNRRAVRAYAKAGFVPFGEWIDASGRTLLMELTRTEFERTT
;
A
#
# COMPACT_ATOMS: atom_id res chain seq x y z
N MET A 1 29.27 -14.80 9.79
CA MET A 1 28.37 -14.63 8.63
C MET A 1 27.60 -13.35 8.82
N PRO A 2 27.68 -12.38 7.92
CA PRO A 2 26.77 -11.26 8.01
C PRO A 2 25.35 -11.79 7.90
N ASN A 3 24.51 -11.37 8.83
CA ASN A 3 23.09 -11.67 8.81
C ASN A 3 22.54 -10.88 7.61
N ASP A 4 22.32 -11.57 6.49
CA ASP A 4 21.69 -10.99 5.28
C ASP A 4 20.20 -10.71 5.58
N GLN A 5 19.97 -9.91 6.62
CA GLN A 5 18.63 -9.49 6.98
C GLN A 5 18.20 -8.44 5.94
N VAL A 6 17.26 -8.85 5.09
CA VAL A 6 16.67 -7.96 4.09
C VAL A 6 16.13 -6.72 4.79
N HIS A 7 16.66 -5.57 4.43
CA HIS A 7 16.29 -4.29 5.03
C HIS A 7 15.33 -3.52 4.13
N VAL A 8 14.19 -3.12 4.69
CA VAL A 8 13.22 -2.24 4.02
C VAL A 8 13.42 -0.82 4.51
N SER A 9 13.56 0.12 3.58
CA SER A 9 13.63 1.55 3.87
C SER A 9 12.65 2.33 3.01
N PHE A 10 12.33 3.55 3.43
CA PHE A 10 11.33 4.40 2.81
C PHE A 10 11.92 5.77 2.49
N GLU A 11 11.70 6.23 1.26
CA GLU A 11 12.12 7.54 0.79
C GLU A 11 10.89 8.32 0.30
N ARG A 12 10.66 9.51 0.84
CA ARG A 12 9.51 10.32 0.41
C ARG A 12 9.55 10.58 -1.09
N VAL A 13 8.38 10.44 -1.74
CA VAL A 13 8.26 10.76 -3.16
C VAL A 13 8.63 12.22 -3.41
N ALA A 14 9.48 12.43 -4.39
CA ALA A 14 9.88 13.73 -4.91
C ALA A 14 9.74 13.74 -6.44
N ASP A 15 9.82 14.90 -7.05
CA ASP A 15 9.64 15.05 -8.52
C ASP A 15 10.60 14.17 -9.31
N GLY A 16 11.81 13.95 -8.81
CA GLY A 16 12.79 13.06 -9.45
C GLY A 16 12.37 11.59 -9.54
N HIS A 17 11.40 11.16 -8.74
CA HIS A 17 10.87 9.79 -8.76
C HIS A 17 9.76 9.58 -9.81
N LEU A 18 9.17 10.67 -10.33
CA LEU A 18 7.99 10.56 -11.20
C LEU A 18 8.23 9.74 -12.48
N PRO A 19 9.36 9.85 -13.17
CA PRO A 19 9.64 9.01 -14.34
C PRO A 19 9.68 7.51 -13.98
N MET A 20 10.30 7.13 -12.86
CA MET A 20 10.34 5.75 -12.39
C MET A 20 8.94 5.25 -12.01
N LEU A 21 8.16 6.06 -11.30
CA LEU A 21 6.78 5.73 -10.94
C LEU A 21 5.92 5.52 -12.20
N HIS A 22 6.04 6.38 -13.20
CA HIS A 22 5.32 6.22 -14.45
C HIS A 22 5.70 4.92 -15.17
N ALA A 23 7.00 4.59 -15.22
CA ALA A 23 7.47 3.35 -15.81
C ALA A 23 6.89 2.12 -15.07
N TRP A 24 6.89 2.13 -13.73
CA TRP A 24 6.31 1.06 -12.94
C TRP A 24 4.79 0.94 -13.10
N LEU A 25 4.07 2.06 -13.10
CA LEU A 25 2.63 2.10 -13.33
C LEU A 25 2.24 1.61 -14.73
N SER A 26 3.17 1.68 -15.69
CA SER A 26 2.98 1.17 -17.06
C SER A 26 3.23 -0.33 -17.18
N GLU A 27 3.88 -0.96 -16.19
CA GLU A 27 4.08 -2.40 -16.17
C GLU A 27 2.75 -3.14 -16.08
N PRO A 28 2.51 -4.21 -16.87
CA PRO A 28 1.23 -4.92 -16.89
C PRO A 28 0.72 -5.37 -15.53
N HIS A 29 1.60 -5.84 -14.65
CA HIS A 29 1.23 -6.34 -13.33
C HIS A 29 0.75 -5.22 -12.37
N VAL A 30 1.13 -3.97 -12.62
CA VAL A 30 0.66 -2.79 -11.87
C VAL A 30 -0.56 -2.19 -12.57
N ARG A 31 -0.43 -1.90 -13.87
CA ARG A 31 -1.47 -1.25 -14.66
C ARG A 31 -2.81 -1.97 -14.60
N GLN A 32 -2.79 -3.29 -14.55
CA GLN A 32 -4.00 -4.12 -14.46
C GLN A 32 -4.89 -3.70 -13.28
N TRP A 33 -4.30 -3.28 -12.15
CA TRP A 33 -5.01 -2.98 -10.93
C TRP A 33 -5.07 -1.48 -10.59
N TRP A 34 -4.08 -0.72 -11.02
CA TRP A 34 -4.00 0.72 -10.73
C TRP A 34 -4.61 1.60 -11.81
N GLY A 35 -4.65 1.13 -13.07
CA GLY A 35 -5.28 1.83 -14.17
C GLY A 35 -4.30 2.65 -15.02
N ASP A 36 -4.74 3.82 -15.49
CA ASP A 36 -3.98 4.65 -16.42
C ASP A 36 -2.73 5.26 -15.77
N PRO A 37 -1.52 4.98 -16.27
CA PRO A 37 -0.28 5.47 -15.68
C PRO A 37 -0.17 6.99 -15.60
N ASP A 38 -0.66 7.71 -16.60
CA ASP A 38 -0.59 9.18 -16.64
C ASP A 38 -1.46 9.79 -15.53
N LYS A 39 -2.66 9.23 -15.35
CA LYS A 39 -3.57 9.66 -14.28
C LYS A 39 -3.02 9.32 -12.90
N GLU A 40 -2.52 8.09 -12.71
CA GLU A 40 -2.05 7.64 -11.42
C GLU A 40 -0.79 8.39 -10.97
N VAL A 41 0.17 8.64 -11.86
CA VAL A 41 1.36 9.41 -11.49
C VAL A 41 1.00 10.85 -11.12
N ALA A 42 0.01 11.44 -11.79
CA ALA A 42 -0.48 12.77 -11.45
C ALA A 42 -1.17 12.80 -10.08
N LEU A 43 -1.98 11.79 -9.76
CA LEU A 43 -2.63 11.66 -8.45
C LEU A 43 -1.60 11.49 -7.32
N ILE A 44 -0.58 10.68 -7.54
CA ILE A 44 0.52 10.51 -6.57
C ILE A 44 1.24 11.84 -6.36
N ARG A 45 1.64 12.50 -7.44
CA ARG A 45 2.32 13.81 -7.37
C ARG A 45 1.49 14.84 -6.60
N ASP A 46 0.24 15.00 -6.98
CA ASP A 46 -0.63 16.03 -6.42
C ASP A 46 -1.01 15.71 -4.96
N GLY A 47 -1.32 14.45 -4.66
CA GLY A 47 -1.63 14.01 -3.31
C GLY A 47 -0.45 14.15 -2.34
N CYS A 48 0.76 13.84 -2.79
CA CYS A 48 1.98 14.05 -1.99
C CYS A 48 2.28 15.54 -1.80
N ALA A 49 2.02 16.39 -2.80
CA ALA A 49 2.24 17.83 -2.71
C ALA A 49 1.27 18.51 -1.75
N THR A 50 0.02 18.06 -1.69
CA THR A 50 -1.01 18.63 -0.80
C THR A 50 -1.01 18.03 0.60
N GLY A 51 -0.34 16.88 0.80
CA GLY A 51 -0.36 16.14 2.06
C GLY A 51 -1.60 15.25 2.22
N GLU A 52 -2.43 15.10 1.18
CA GLU A 52 -3.55 14.13 1.18
C GLU A 52 -3.08 12.70 1.31
N VAL A 53 -1.91 12.39 0.73
CA VAL A 53 -1.23 11.12 0.91
C VAL A 53 0.21 11.31 1.37
N ASP A 54 0.66 10.40 2.21
CA ASP A 54 2.08 10.24 2.55
C ASP A 54 2.65 9.11 1.67
N GLY A 55 3.31 9.49 0.57
CA GLY A 55 3.81 8.54 -0.43
C GLY A 55 5.31 8.34 -0.37
N PHE A 56 5.74 7.09 -0.54
CA PHE A 56 7.14 6.68 -0.43
C PHE A 56 7.52 5.71 -1.52
N ILE A 57 8.75 5.85 -2.02
CA ILE A 57 9.45 4.75 -2.68
C ILE A 57 10.01 3.86 -1.58
N PHE A 58 9.66 2.59 -1.58
CA PHE A 58 10.32 1.67 -0.66
C PHE A 58 11.48 0.94 -1.37
N HIS A 59 12.53 0.73 -0.61
CA HIS A 59 13.75 0.07 -1.04
C HIS A 59 13.90 -1.25 -0.31
N LEU A 60 14.43 -2.23 -1.01
CA LEU A 60 14.79 -3.53 -0.47
C LEU A 60 16.30 -3.65 -0.53
N SER A 61 16.95 -3.62 0.63
CA SER A 61 18.42 -3.61 0.73
C SER A 61 19.10 -2.57 -0.18
N GLY A 62 18.52 -1.36 -0.23
CA GLY A 62 19.03 -0.24 -1.01
C GLY A 62 18.53 -0.15 -2.46
N GLU A 63 17.85 -1.16 -2.98
CA GLU A 63 17.31 -1.15 -4.34
C GLU A 63 15.83 -0.71 -4.35
N PRO A 64 15.45 0.24 -5.24
CA PRO A 64 14.05 0.64 -5.37
C PRO A 64 13.18 -0.57 -5.73
N ALA A 65 12.15 -0.84 -4.93
CA ALA A 65 11.33 -2.04 -5.05
C ALA A 65 9.85 -1.76 -5.31
N GLY A 66 9.37 -0.56 -5.00
CA GLY A 66 7.98 -0.22 -5.24
C GLY A 66 7.55 1.08 -4.59
N TYR A 67 6.25 1.28 -4.58
CA TYR A 67 5.58 2.45 -4.03
C TYR A 67 4.61 2.04 -2.94
N ILE A 68 4.56 2.81 -1.87
CA ILE A 68 3.61 2.64 -0.78
C ILE A 68 3.14 4.00 -0.28
N GLN A 69 1.86 4.11 0.06
CA GLN A 69 1.29 5.33 0.60
C GLN A 69 0.35 5.04 1.76
N SER A 70 0.19 6.02 2.64
CA SER A 70 -0.92 6.08 3.59
C SER A 70 -1.80 7.28 3.29
N TRP A 71 -3.09 7.15 3.59
CA TRP A 71 -4.13 8.15 3.39
C TRP A 71 -5.18 8.02 4.50
N THR A 72 -6.10 8.98 4.59
CA THR A 72 -7.16 8.96 5.61
C THR A 72 -8.49 8.62 4.96
N PRO A 73 -8.96 7.37 5.03
CA PRO A 73 -10.17 6.93 4.32
C PRO A 73 -11.41 7.74 4.62
N SER A 74 -11.61 8.14 5.87
CA SER A 74 -12.79 8.91 6.30
C SER A 74 -12.92 10.29 5.65
N GLU A 75 -11.85 10.81 5.03
CA GLU A 75 -11.82 12.10 4.33
C GLU A 75 -12.21 12.00 2.85
N TYR A 76 -12.39 10.79 2.33
CA TYR A 76 -12.68 10.56 0.90
C TYR A 76 -14.15 10.21 0.67
N ASP A 77 -14.87 11.14 0.04
CA ASP A 77 -16.29 10.95 -0.31
C ASP A 77 -16.50 9.88 -1.38
N GLU A 78 -15.50 9.64 -2.21
CA GLU A 78 -15.51 8.62 -3.27
C GLU A 78 -15.42 7.19 -2.72
N GLU A 79 -15.10 7.05 -1.43
CA GLU A 79 -14.99 5.76 -0.75
C GLU A 79 -16.11 5.60 0.29
N PRO A 80 -17.35 5.28 -0.15
CA PRO A 80 -18.52 5.25 0.76
C PRO A 80 -18.36 4.30 1.95
N TRP A 81 -17.62 3.19 1.76
CA TRP A 81 -17.33 2.23 2.83
C TRP A 81 -16.46 2.81 3.93
N ALA A 82 -15.72 3.88 3.64
CA ALA A 82 -14.75 4.47 4.55
C ALA A 82 -15.34 5.60 5.43
N LYS A 83 -16.53 6.08 5.12
CA LYS A 83 -17.15 7.23 5.82
C LYS A 83 -17.32 7.02 7.32
N ASP A 84 -17.58 5.79 7.73
CA ASP A 84 -17.82 5.44 9.13
C ASP A 84 -16.53 5.08 9.88
N LEU A 85 -15.38 5.08 9.20
CA LEU A 85 -14.10 4.83 9.85
C LEU A 85 -13.68 6.07 10.67
N PRO A 86 -13.09 5.85 11.87
CA PRO A 86 -12.49 6.95 12.63
C PRO A 86 -11.40 7.67 11.83
N GLY A 87 -11.24 8.97 12.06
CA GLY A 87 -10.27 9.81 11.35
C GLY A 87 -8.80 9.49 11.63
N ASP A 88 -8.52 8.66 12.63
CA ASP A 88 -7.18 8.19 12.99
C ASP A 88 -6.84 6.80 12.42
N VAL A 89 -7.73 6.22 11.62
CA VAL A 89 -7.49 4.95 10.92
C VAL A 89 -6.90 5.22 9.54
N PRO A 90 -5.62 4.93 9.30
CA PRO A 90 -5.02 5.08 7.98
C PRO A 90 -5.39 3.95 7.04
N GLY A 91 -5.55 4.28 5.75
CA GLY A 91 -5.53 3.32 4.66
C GLY A 91 -4.13 3.24 4.05
N VAL A 92 -3.80 2.11 3.46
CA VAL A 92 -2.52 1.88 2.79
C VAL A 92 -2.75 1.33 1.39
N ASP A 93 -1.98 1.82 0.43
CA ASP A 93 -1.91 1.27 -0.92
C ASP A 93 -0.45 0.96 -1.25
N ILE A 94 -0.22 -0.12 -1.99
CA ILE A 94 1.12 -0.58 -2.33
C ILE A 94 1.14 -1.22 -3.72
N PHE A 95 2.23 -1.01 -4.45
CA PHE A 95 2.59 -1.87 -5.57
C PHE A 95 4.09 -2.17 -5.60
N ILE A 96 4.44 -3.33 -6.13
CA ILE A 96 5.83 -3.70 -6.45
C ILE A 96 6.13 -3.17 -7.85
N GLY A 97 7.22 -2.41 -8.02
CA GLY A 97 7.59 -1.82 -9.30
C GLY A 97 8.24 -2.81 -10.25
N PRO A 98 9.45 -3.31 -9.95
CA PRO A 98 10.14 -4.25 -10.83
C PRO A 98 9.40 -5.58 -10.95
N PRO A 99 9.06 -6.04 -12.19
CA PRO A 99 8.33 -7.30 -12.38
C PRO A 99 9.02 -8.51 -11.77
N GLU A 100 10.35 -8.53 -11.80
CA GLU A 100 11.17 -9.62 -11.26
C GLU A 100 11.11 -9.74 -9.73
N MET A 101 10.63 -8.71 -9.04
CA MET A 101 10.47 -8.74 -7.59
C MET A 101 9.08 -9.24 -7.14
N THR A 102 8.17 -9.47 -8.08
CA THR A 102 6.83 -9.98 -7.77
C THR A 102 6.87 -11.45 -7.36
N GLY A 103 5.95 -11.86 -6.48
CA GLY A 103 5.83 -13.25 -6.04
C GLY A 103 6.93 -13.74 -5.10
N LYS A 104 7.71 -12.83 -4.52
CA LYS A 104 8.87 -13.15 -3.64
C LYS A 104 8.68 -12.66 -2.19
N GLY A 105 7.44 -12.32 -1.81
CA GLY A 105 7.16 -11.84 -0.45
C GLY A 105 7.53 -10.39 -0.18
N VAL A 106 7.91 -9.63 -1.19
CA VAL A 106 8.38 -8.23 -1.05
C VAL A 106 7.27 -7.33 -0.51
N ALA A 107 6.03 -7.46 -1.01
CA ALA A 107 4.91 -6.67 -0.53
C ALA A 107 4.61 -6.94 0.95
N THR A 108 4.67 -8.18 1.38
CA THR A 108 4.49 -8.57 2.79
C THR A 108 5.53 -7.91 3.68
N LEU A 109 6.80 -7.94 3.28
CA LEU A 109 7.90 -7.30 4.03
C LEU A 109 7.70 -5.78 4.13
N ALA A 110 7.39 -5.13 3.01
CA ALA A 110 7.19 -3.68 2.96
C ALA A 110 5.99 -3.25 3.82
N LEU A 111 4.86 -3.97 3.72
CA LEU A 111 3.67 -3.70 4.53
C LEU A 111 3.94 -3.82 6.03
N ARG A 112 4.65 -4.86 6.45
CA ARG A 112 4.97 -5.03 7.87
C ARG A 112 5.89 -3.91 8.39
N ALA A 113 6.90 -3.53 7.61
CA ALA A 113 7.79 -2.43 7.97
C ALA A 113 7.03 -1.09 8.03
N PHE A 114 6.12 -0.85 7.09
CA PHE A 114 5.30 0.35 7.05
C PHE A 114 4.27 0.38 8.19
N ALA A 115 3.64 -0.75 8.46
CA ALA A 115 2.70 -0.90 9.58
C ALA A 115 3.38 -0.57 10.92
N HIS A 116 4.62 -1.01 11.11
CA HIS A 116 5.39 -0.66 12.31
C HIS A 116 5.49 0.87 12.49
N THR A 117 5.77 1.59 11.42
CA THR A 117 5.83 3.06 11.42
C THR A 117 4.46 3.67 11.79
N LEU A 118 3.38 3.19 11.17
CA LEU A 118 2.03 3.71 11.43
C LEU A 118 1.56 3.43 12.87
N PHE A 119 1.81 2.24 13.38
CA PHE A 119 1.48 1.92 14.77
C PHE A 119 2.33 2.71 15.76
N ALA A 120 3.61 2.93 15.49
CA ALA A 120 4.46 3.79 16.31
C ALA A 120 3.97 5.25 16.34
N ALA A 121 3.34 5.70 15.24
CA ALA A 121 2.72 7.04 15.17
C ALA A 121 1.32 7.11 15.83
N GLY A 122 0.81 5.99 16.36
CA GLY A 122 -0.44 5.96 17.12
C GLY A 122 -1.66 5.42 16.38
N ALA A 123 -1.52 4.87 15.17
CA ALA A 123 -2.66 4.28 14.48
C ALA A 123 -3.31 3.17 15.33
N PRO A 124 -4.66 3.16 15.47
CA PRO A 124 -5.33 2.10 16.23
C PRO A 124 -5.44 0.80 15.43
N ARG A 125 -5.56 0.91 14.12
CA ARG A 125 -5.57 -0.18 13.14
C ARG A 125 -5.25 0.39 11.77
N ILE A 126 -5.00 -0.47 10.79
CA ILE A 126 -4.67 -0.08 9.41
C ILE A 126 -5.64 -0.82 8.49
N VAL A 127 -6.15 -0.15 7.47
CA VAL A 127 -7.03 -0.77 6.47
C VAL A 127 -6.37 -0.79 5.10
N ILE A 128 -6.75 -1.79 4.29
CA ILE A 128 -6.33 -1.93 2.90
C ILE A 128 -7.50 -2.53 2.12
N ASP A 129 -7.68 -2.11 0.87
CA ASP A 129 -8.89 -2.41 0.09
C ASP A 129 -8.56 -2.95 -1.30
N PRO A 130 -7.95 -4.15 -1.40
CA PRO A 130 -7.63 -4.74 -2.69
C PRO A 130 -8.88 -5.11 -3.49
N ASP A 131 -8.77 -5.06 -4.82
CA ASP A 131 -9.74 -5.74 -5.68
C ASP A 131 -9.78 -7.23 -5.29
N ALA A 132 -10.98 -7.77 -5.11
CA ALA A 132 -11.15 -9.15 -4.68
C ALA A 132 -10.60 -10.17 -5.70
N GLY A 133 -10.47 -9.78 -6.97
CA GLY A 133 -9.86 -10.58 -8.02
C GLY A 133 -8.33 -10.58 -7.99
N ASN A 134 -7.72 -9.63 -7.28
CA ASN A 134 -6.27 -9.54 -7.12
C ASN A 134 -5.78 -10.52 -6.04
N ARG A 135 -5.85 -11.81 -6.34
CA ARG A 135 -5.55 -12.88 -5.39
C ARG A 135 -4.12 -12.84 -4.86
N ARG A 136 -3.17 -12.39 -5.68
CA ARG A 136 -1.76 -12.24 -5.26
C ARG A 136 -1.65 -11.20 -4.14
N ALA A 137 -2.28 -10.04 -4.33
CA ALA A 137 -2.29 -8.98 -3.32
C ALA A 137 -3.00 -9.45 -2.04
N VAL A 138 -4.18 -10.04 -2.16
CA VAL A 138 -4.94 -10.56 -1.00
C VAL A 138 -4.10 -11.56 -0.20
N ARG A 139 -3.41 -12.48 -0.85
CA ARG A 139 -2.52 -13.43 -0.16
C ARG A 139 -1.33 -12.75 0.52
N ALA A 140 -0.71 -11.77 -0.14
CA ALA A 140 0.41 -11.02 0.43
C ALA A 140 -0.02 -10.22 1.68
N TYR A 141 -1.20 -9.62 1.63
CA TYR A 141 -1.76 -8.85 2.75
C TYR A 141 -2.15 -9.77 3.91
N ALA A 142 -2.75 -10.92 3.62
CA ALA A 142 -3.04 -11.94 4.63
C ALA A 142 -1.76 -12.42 5.34
N LYS A 143 -0.68 -12.63 4.60
CA LYS A 143 0.64 -12.98 5.18
C LYS A 143 1.22 -11.86 6.03
N ALA A 144 0.91 -10.61 5.72
CA ALA A 144 1.31 -9.47 6.55
C ALA A 144 0.49 -9.36 7.85
N GLY A 145 -0.60 -10.12 7.98
CA GLY A 145 -1.46 -10.14 9.14
C GLY A 145 -2.83 -9.49 8.95
N PHE A 146 -3.10 -8.94 7.77
CA PHE A 146 -4.41 -8.37 7.47
C PHE A 146 -5.48 -9.46 7.38
N VAL A 147 -6.66 -9.16 7.90
CA VAL A 147 -7.83 -10.05 7.87
C VAL A 147 -9.02 -9.32 7.23
N PRO A 148 -9.87 -10.02 6.47
CA PRO A 148 -11.07 -9.40 5.92
C PRO A 148 -12.03 -8.96 7.04
N PHE A 149 -12.63 -7.77 6.88
CA PHE A 149 -13.69 -7.28 7.75
C PHE A 149 -14.96 -6.88 7.01
N GLY A 150 -14.93 -6.90 5.67
CA GLY A 150 -16.10 -6.59 4.85
C GLY A 150 -15.79 -6.61 3.37
N GLU A 151 -16.80 -6.26 2.58
CA GLU A 151 -16.70 -6.14 1.14
C GLU A 151 -17.47 -4.91 0.68
N TRP A 152 -17.04 -4.32 -0.42
CA TRP A 152 -17.77 -3.29 -1.13
C TRP A 152 -17.97 -3.72 -2.57
N ILE A 153 -19.22 -3.67 -3.05
CA ILE A 153 -19.59 -4.05 -4.41
C ILE A 153 -20.21 -2.84 -5.08
N ASP A 154 -19.70 -2.47 -6.23
CA ASP A 154 -20.23 -1.41 -7.08
C ASP A 154 -20.10 -1.77 -8.57
N ALA A 155 -20.37 -0.81 -9.45
CA ALA A 155 -20.31 -1.03 -10.90
C ALA A 155 -18.89 -1.37 -11.40
N SER A 156 -17.84 -0.99 -10.67
CA SER A 156 -16.45 -1.27 -11.03
C SER A 156 -15.97 -2.65 -10.60
N GLY A 157 -16.72 -3.34 -9.70
CA GLY A 157 -16.41 -4.68 -9.25
C GLY A 157 -16.56 -4.87 -7.74
N ARG A 158 -15.79 -5.80 -7.22
CA ARG A 158 -15.83 -6.23 -5.82
C ARG A 158 -14.50 -5.90 -5.14
N THR A 159 -14.58 -5.11 -4.08
CA THR A 159 -13.44 -4.73 -3.24
C THR A 159 -13.50 -5.51 -1.93
N LEU A 160 -12.39 -6.14 -1.56
CA LEU A 160 -12.24 -6.79 -0.26
C LEU A 160 -11.69 -5.77 0.73
N LEU A 161 -12.40 -5.59 1.85
CA LEU A 161 -11.93 -4.70 2.92
C LEU A 161 -11.17 -5.51 3.95
N MET A 162 -9.90 -5.19 4.14
CA MET A 162 -9.01 -5.90 5.07
C MET A 162 -8.45 -4.95 6.11
N GLU A 163 -8.19 -5.46 7.31
CA GLU A 163 -7.61 -4.68 8.39
C GLU A 163 -6.47 -5.41 9.09
N LEU A 164 -5.53 -4.64 9.59
CA LEU A 164 -4.47 -5.10 10.49
C LEU A 164 -4.67 -4.36 11.82
N THR A 165 -5.04 -5.11 12.87
CA THR A 165 -5.13 -4.56 14.22
C THR A 165 -3.77 -4.57 14.89
N ARG A 166 -3.59 -3.70 15.89
CA ARG A 166 -2.35 -3.69 16.70
C ARG A 166 -2.10 -5.03 17.35
N THR A 167 -3.14 -5.66 17.90
CA THR A 167 -3.05 -6.99 18.54
C THR A 167 -2.55 -8.04 17.55
N GLU A 168 -3.11 -8.07 16.34
CA GLU A 168 -2.72 -9.04 15.31
C GLU A 168 -1.28 -8.78 14.84
N PHE A 169 -0.90 -7.51 14.66
CA PHE A 169 0.46 -7.13 14.31
C PHE A 169 1.49 -7.59 15.34
N GLU A 170 1.20 -7.36 16.61
CA GLU A 170 2.08 -7.78 17.74
C GLU A 170 2.15 -9.30 17.86
N ARG A 171 1.03 -10.01 17.63
CA ARG A 171 0.98 -11.48 17.68
C ARG A 171 1.86 -12.12 16.61
N THR A 172 2.00 -11.49 15.44
CA THR A 172 2.73 -12.02 14.28
C THR A 172 4.15 -11.48 14.14
N THR A 173 4.65 -10.71 15.13
CA THR A 173 6.01 -10.12 15.11
C THR A 173 7.07 -11.05 15.77
#